data_7808f96a7720029a3051f46b95c978f1
#
_entry.id   7808f96a7720029a3051f46b95c978f1
#
_cell.length_a   1.000
_cell.length_b   1.000
_cell.length_c   1.000
_cell.angle_alpha   90.00
_cell.angle_beta   90.00
_cell.angle_gamma   90.00
#
_symmetry.space_group_name_H-M   'P 1'
#
loop_
_entity.id
_entity.type
_entity.pdbx_description
1 polymer ?
#
loop_
_entity_poly.entity_id
_entity_poly.type
_entity_poly.pdbx_seq_one_letter_code
_entity_poly.pdbx_strand_id
1 'polypeptide(L)'
;MEKPHIDTTAVEVPADLASPALYRIDAAHHPRVDRAEMLRYLGYGGQQIEPELSRRIELVVERLELDIEPRGVRRVFAVDATGVDEQGEPCIRLVGTNVELRGRDIYRHLKDARFAALMACTLGMDAERRLRTTGAQQPLEGAVLDAACSAYVEAAVEQMDQQAKAAAAAHGLAGNWRFSPGYGDCPLSAQRSIVDALNATRLIGLTVTPTSLLMPTKSVTAVIGLFDGKVHDAQSRPTCNICRMREHCRFRAAHTTCYSSH
;
A
#
# COMPACT_ATOMS: atom_id res chain seq x y z
N MET A 1 -37.31 -25.85 -13.32
CA MET A 1 -36.64 -24.51 -13.32
C MET A 1 -35.17 -24.76 -13.31
N GLU A 2 -34.57 -24.72 -14.50
CA GLU A 2 -33.13 -24.91 -14.71
C GLU A 2 -32.38 -23.69 -14.19
N LYS A 3 -31.39 -23.91 -13.31
CA LYS A 3 -30.49 -22.83 -12.86
C LYS A 3 -29.66 -22.38 -14.06
N PRO A 4 -29.48 -21.07 -14.30
CA PRO A 4 -28.62 -20.61 -15.36
C PRO A 4 -27.20 -21.12 -15.11
N HIS A 5 -26.66 -21.84 -16.06
CA HIS A 5 -25.26 -22.23 -16.14
C HIS A 5 -24.46 -20.92 -16.30
N ILE A 6 -23.86 -20.44 -15.21
CA ILE A 6 -22.89 -19.36 -15.27
C ILE A 6 -21.64 -19.98 -15.92
N ASP A 7 -21.38 -19.57 -17.12
CA ASP A 7 -20.17 -19.90 -17.88
C ASP A 7 -18.96 -19.30 -17.15
N THR A 8 -18.40 -20.07 -16.23
CA THR A 8 -17.13 -19.78 -15.57
C THR A 8 -16.00 -20.10 -16.55
N THR A 9 -15.93 -19.36 -17.65
CA THR A 9 -14.64 -19.21 -18.34
C THR A 9 -13.71 -18.58 -17.32
N ALA A 10 -12.83 -19.39 -16.71
CA ALA A 10 -11.86 -18.92 -15.75
C ALA A 10 -11.06 -17.78 -16.42
N VAL A 11 -11.28 -16.57 -15.93
CA VAL A 11 -10.58 -15.39 -16.44
C VAL A 11 -9.11 -15.57 -16.12
N GLU A 12 -8.33 -15.99 -17.11
CA GLU A 12 -6.92 -16.34 -16.93
C GLU A 12 -6.11 -15.05 -16.77
N VAL A 13 -5.36 -14.97 -15.67
CA VAL A 13 -4.42 -13.87 -15.43
C VAL A 13 -3.22 -14.06 -16.36
N PRO A 14 -2.75 -13.04 -17.09
CA PRO A 14 -1.54 -13.12 -17.90
C PRO A 14 -0.37 -13.69 -17.08
N ALA A 15 0.37 -14.63 -17.65
CA ALA A 15 1.36 -15.43 -16.94
C ALA A 15 2.47 -14.61 -16.27
N ASP A 16 2.88 -13.51 -16.91
CA ASP A 16 3.86 -12.56 -16.39
C ASP A 16 3.33 -11.75 -15.19
N LEU A 17 2.01 -11.50 -15.14
CA LEU A 17 1.35 -10.83 -14.02
C LEU A 17 0.98 -11.81 -12.90
N ALA A 18 0.66 -13.06 -13.23
CA ALA A 18 0.31 -14.12 -12.28
C ALA A 18 1.51 -14.59 -11.44
N SER A 19 2.72 -14.41 -11.92
CA SER A 19 3.95 -14.75 -11.21
C SER A 19 4.33 -13.66 -10.21
N PRO A 20 4.89 -14.02 -9.01
CA PRO A 20 5.42 -13.03 -8.09
C PRO A 20 6.53 -12.20 -8.74
N ALA A 21 6.37 -10.89 -8.80
CA ALA A 21 7.38 -9.97 -9.31
C ALA A 21 7.99 -9.19 -8.14
N LEU A 22 9.30 -9.33 -7.95
CA LEU A 22 10.04 -8.57 -6.95
C LEU A 22 10.20 -7.11 -7.40
N TYR A 23 10.06 -6.20 -6.45
CA TYR A 23 10.39 -4.81 -6.66
C TYR A 23 11.89 -4.67 -6.93
N ARG A 24 12.20 -3.96 -7.99
CA ARG A 24 13.56 -3.60 -8.33
C ARG A 24 13.65 -2.08 -8.38
N ILE A 25 14.55 -1.53 -7.59
CA ILE A 25 14.84 -0.11 -7.64
C ILE A 25 15.46 0.18 -9.00
N ASP A 26 14.88 1.14 -9.71
CA ASP A 26 15.51 1.70 -10.90
C ASP A 26 16.68 2.59 -10.47
N ALA A 27 17.87 2.27 -10.93
CA ALA A 27 19.08 3.04 -10.60
C ALA A 27 18.99 4.51 -11.04
N ALA A 28 18.23 4.80 -12.11
CA ALA A 28 17.97 6.16 -12.59
C ALA A 28 16.91 6.89 -11.75
N HIS A 29 16.02 6.16 -11.08
CA HIS A 29 14.87 6.69 -10.34
C HIS A 29 14.81 6.07 -8.95
N HIS A 30 15.89 6.18 -8.17
CA HIS A 30 15.91 5.70 -6.78
C HIS A 30 14.80 6.40 -5.96
N PRO A 31 13.98 5.65 -5.16
CA PRO A 31 12.97 6.28 -4.33
C PRO A 31 13.61 7.27 -3.37
N ARG A 32 12.97 8.41 -3.16
CA ARG A 32 13.45 9.47 -2.29
C ARG A 32 12.40 9.77 -1.23
N VAL A 33 12.87 10.12 -0.05
CA VAL A 33 11.98 10.59 1.02
C VAL A 33 11.32 11.91 0.59
N ASP A 34 10.00 11.93 0.53
CA ASP A 34 9.25 13.19 0.38
C ASP A 34 9.41 14.02 1.68
N ARG A 35 10.13 15.13 1.57
CA ARG A 35 10.42 16.02 2.71
C ARG A 35 9.16 16.65 3.28
N ALA A 36 8.21 17.02 2.42
CA ALA A 36 6.98 17.65 2.87
C ALA A 36 6.12 16.64 3.65
N GLU A 37 6.03 15.41 3.16
CA GLU A 37 5.30 14.35 3.84
C GLU A 37 5.98 13.94 5.14
N MET A 38 7.29 13.79 5.15
CA MET A 38 8.05 13.49 6.36
C MET A 38 7.83 14.56 7.44
N LEU A 39 7.93 15.85 7.07
CA LEU A 39 7.68 16.96 8.01
C LEU A 39 6.25 16.96 8.53
N ARG A 40 5.29 16.60 7.70
CA ARG A 40 3.89 16.42 8.10
C ARG A 40 3.75 15.31 9.17
N TYR A 41 4.47 14.21 9.03
CA TYR A 41 4.50 13.15 10.07
C TYR A 41 5.13 13.63 11.38
N LEU A 42 6.09 14.54 11.33
CA LEU A 42 6.68 15.21 12.50
C LEU A 42 5.76 16.28 13.11
N GLY A 43 4.61 16.57 12.50
CA GLY A 43 3.66 17.57 12.97
C GLY A 43 3.95 19.00 12.49
N TYR A 44 4.86 19.16 11.53
CA TYR A 44 5.08 20.48 10.90
C TYR A 44 3.93 20.84 9.95
N GLY A 45 3.43 22.07 10.09
CA GLY A 45 2.36 22.65 9.27
C GLY A 45 2.75 23.98 8.65
N GLY A 46 4.01 24.11 8.18
CA GLY A 46 4.54 25.35 7.57
C GLY A 46 5.37 26.24 8.50
N GLN A 47 5.65 25.79 9.74
CA GLN A 47 6.56 26.50 10.64
C GLN A 47 7.98 26.55 10.06
N GLN A 48 8.72 27.60 10.40
CA GLN A 48 10.14 27.66 10.08
C GLN A 48 10.93 26.65 10.92
N ILE A 49 11.82 25.93 10.25
CA ILE A 49 12.73 24.97 10.89
C ILE A 49 14.06 25.68 11.06
N GLU A 50 14.61 25.62 12.26
CA GLU A 50 15.95 26.18 12.51
C GLU A 50 17.02 25.51 11.61
N PRO A 51 18.00 26.27 11.12
CA PRO A 51 19.01 25.75 10.18
C PRO A 51 19.77 24.52 10.71
N GLU A 52 20.08 24.48 12.00
CA GLU A 52 20.76 23.35 12.63
C GLU A 52 19.87 22.09 12.62
N LEU A 53 18.59 22.21 12.95
CA LEU A 53 17.63 21.10 12.92
C LEU A 53 17.41 20.63 11.47
N SER A 54 17.31 21.56 10.51
CA SER A 54 17.19 21.22 9.08
C SER A 54 18.39 20.40 8.61
N ARG A 55 19.61 20.79 8.97
CA ARG A 55 20.82 20.03 8.63
C ARG A 55 20.83 18.63 9.24
N ARG A 56 20.39 18.47 10.49
CA ARG A 56 20.28 17.15 11.16
C ARG A 56 19.24 16.26 10.47
N ILE A 57 18.12 16.83 10.07
CA ILE A 57 17.10 16.13 9.28
C ILE A 57 17.68 15.60 7.98
N GLU A 58 18.38 16.44 7.21
CA GLU A 58 18.99 16.03 5.95
C GLU A 58 20.01 14.90 6.15
N LEU A 59 20.87 14.96 7.14
CA LEU A 59 21.83 13.90 7.45
C LEU A 59 21.14 12.56 7.80
N VAL A 60 20.04 12.60 8.53
CA VAL A 60 19.26 11.37 8.86
C VAL A 60 18.68 10.77 7.59
N VAL A 61 18.12 11.60 6.72
CA VAL A 61 17.48 11.14 5.48
C VAL A 61 18.51 10.62 4.48
N GLU A 62 19.61 11.33 4.25
CA GLU A 62 20.70 10.88 3.37
C GLU A 62 21.24 9.50 3.79
N ARG A 63 21.46 9.30 5.10
CA ARG A 63 21.91 8.00 5.63
C ARG A 63 20.85 6.91 5.50
N LEU A 64 19.57 7.24 5.66
CA LEU A 64 18.49 6.29 5.44
C LEU A 64 18.46 5.82 4.00
N GLU A 65 18.46 6.75 3.04
CA GLU A 65 18.39 6.46 1.61
C GLU A 65 19.65 5.71 1.09
N LEU A 66 20.80 5.95 1.72
CA LEU A 66 22.05 5.27 1.37
C LEU A 66 22.14 3.84 1.92
N ASP A 67 21.67 3.63 3.17
CA ASP A 67 21.95 2.41 3.92
C ASP A 67 20.78 1.41 3.87
N ILE A 68 19.57 1.85 3.55
CA ILE A 68 18.35 1.02 3.57
C ILE A 68 17.78 0.88 2.16
N GLU A 69 17.75 -0.35 1.69
CA GLU A 69 17.14 -0.70 0.41
C GLU A 69 15.73 -1.28 0.64
N PRO A 70 14.66 -0.60 0.16
CA PRO A 70 13.30 -1.12 0.21
C PRO A 70 13.17 -2.42 -0.58
N ARG A 71 12.42 -3.38 -0.05
CA ARG A 71 12.11 -4.65 -0.70
C ARG A 71 10.61 -4.78 -0.88
N GLY A 72 10.19 -5.28 -2.04
CA GLY A 72 8.78 -5.44 -2.32
C GLY A 72 8.49 -6.62 -3.22
N VAL A 73 7.25 -7.07 -3.19
CA VAL A 73 6.71 -8.10 -4.07
C VAL A 73 5.29 -7.70 -4.49
N ARG A 74 4.96 -7.98 -5.75
CA ARG A 74 3.61 -7.85 -6.30
C ARG A 74 3.19 -9.11 -7.02
N ARG A 75 1.89 -9.36 -7.09
CA ARG A 75 1.29 -10.46 -7.84
C ARG A 75 -0.16 -10.11 -8.19
N VAL A 76 -0.63 -10.55 -9.37
CA VAL A 76 -1.99 -10.31 -9.83
C VAL A 76 -2.84 -11.57 -9.71
N PHE A 77 -4.11 -11.39 -9.35
CA PHE A 77 -5.11 -12.44 -9.18
C PHE A 77 -6.42 -12.04 -9.84
N ALA A 78 -7.20 -13.01 -10.30
CA ALA A 78 -8.55 -12.75 -10.78
C ALA A 78 -9.47 -12.37 -9.61
N VAL A 79 -10.37 -11.42 -9.87
CA VAL A 79 -11.35 -10.95 -8.88
C VAL A 79 -12.63 -11.76 -8.97
N ASP A 80 -13.11 -12.25 -7.84
CA ASP A 80 -14.48 -12.75 -7.66
C ASP A 80 -15.24 -11.79 -6.72
N ALA A 81 -16.16 -11.05 -7.29
CA ALA A 81 -17.04 -10.11 -6.58
C ALA A 81 -18.44 -10.67 -6.30
N THR A 82 -18.66 -11.96 -6.56
CA THR A 82 -19.98 -12.62 -6.37
C THR A 82 -20.19 -13.15 -4.95
N GLY A 83 -19.10 -13.18 -4.13
CA GLY A 83 -19.11 -13.71 -2.78
C GLY A 83 -19.82 -12.80 -1.78
N VAL A 84 -20.28 -13.45 -0.70
CA VAL A 84 -20.73 -12.77 0.51
C VAL A 84 -19.92 -13.29 1.70
N ASP A 85 -19.74 -12.45 2.71
CA ASP A 85 -19.09 -12.82 3.96
C ASP A 85 -20.04 -13.59 4.91
N GLU A 86 -19.56 -13.88 6.12
CA GLU A 86 -20.34 -14.59 7.16
C GLU A 86 -21.58 -13.83 7.63
N GLN A 87 -21.61 -12.52 7.42
CA GLN A 87 -22.74 -11.64 7.75
C GLN A 87 -23.69 -11.45 6.58
N GLY A 88 -23.41 -12.04 5.40
CA GLY A 88 -24.19 -11.90 4.17
C GLY A 88 -23.92 -10.59 3.41
N GLU A 89 -22.89 -9.83 3.79
CA GLU A 89 -22.47 -8.61 3.08
C GLU A 89 -21.55 -8.97 1.90
N PRO A 90 -21.64 -8.24 0.77
CA PRO A 90 -20.78 -8.47 -0.38
C PRO A 90 -19.29 -8.33 -0.03
N CYS A 91 -18.47 -9.27 -0.48
CA CYS A 91 -17.04 -9.27 -0.30
C CYS A 91 -16.29 -9.58 -1.61
N ILE A 92 -15.01 -9.23 -1.66
CA ILE A 92 -14.12 -9.56 -2.78
C ILE A 92 -13.26 -10.75 -2.39
N ARG A 93 -13.24 -11.77 -3.24
CA ARG A 93 -12.31 -12.90 -3.14
C ARG A 93 -11.31 -12.86 -4.28
N LEU A 94 -10.09 -13.31 -4.01
CA LEU A 94 -9.07 -13.44 -5.05
C LEU A 94 -8.92 -14.92 -5.39
N VAL A 95 -9.17 -15.27 -6.64
CA VAL A 95 -9.23 -16.64 -7.12
C VAL A 95 -7.89 -17.35 -6.89
N GLY A 96 -7.95 -18.57 -6.35
CA GLY A 96 -6.76 -19.38 -6.06
C GLY A 96 -6.01 -18.98 -4.78
N THR A 97 -6.64 -18.16 -3.92
CA THR A 97 -6.06 -17.72 -2.63
C THR A 97 -7.09 -17.82 -1.50
N ASN A 98 -6.62 -17.59 -0.26
CA ASN A 98 -7.49 -17.38 0.91
C ASN A 98 -7.78 -15.89 1.18
N VAL A 99 -7.51 -15.00 0.21
CA VAL A 99 -7.76 -13.57 0.37
C VAL A 99 -9.24 -13.30 0.22
N GLU A 100 -9.84 -12.78 1.30
CA GLU A 100 -11.19 -12.25 1.34
C GLU A 100 -11.14 -10.82 1.89
N LEU A 101 -11.50 -9.86 1.07
CA LEU A 101 -11.50 -8.45 1.41
C LEU A 101 -12.94 -8.03 1.72
N ARG A 102 -13.21 -7.77 3.00
CA ARG A 102 -14.51 -7.39 3.55
C ARG A 102 -14.60 -5.87 3.69
N GLY A 103 -15.80 -5.35 3.56
CA GLY A 103 -16.09 -3.94 3.71
C GLY A 103 -16.64 -3.30 2.44
N ARG A 104 -17.52 -2.33 2.62
CA ARG A 104 -18.20 -1.65 1.50
C ARG A 104 -17.27 -0.78 0.68
N ASP A 105 -16.24 -0.23 1.33
CA ASP A 105 -15.30 0.66 0.65
C ASP A 105 -14.39 -0.12 -0.29
N ILE A 106 -13.81 -1.24 0.18
CA ILE A 106 -12.99 -2.11 -0.66
C ILE A 106 -13.82 -2.85 -1.72
N TYR A 107 -15.07 -3.24 -1.39
CA TYR A 107 -15.97 -3.83 -2.38
C TYR A 107 -16.25 -2.87 -3.53
N ARG A 108 -16.61 -1.59 -3.24
CA ARG A 108 -16.80 -0.57 -4.28
C ARG A 108 -15.55 -0.31 -5.09
N HIS A 109 -14.39 -0.44 -4.47
CA HIS A 109 -13.10 -0.22 -5.09
C HIS A 109 -12.74 -1.30 -6.13
N LEU A 110 -13.18 -2.56 -5.91
CA LEU A 110 -12.75 -3.72 -6.69
C LEU A 110 -13.88 -4.47 -7.43
N LYS A 111 -15.16 -4.23 -7.14
CA LYS A 111 -16.28 -5.05 -7.67
C LYS A 111 -16.36 -5.14 -9.19
N ASP A 112 -15.91 -4.11 -9.89
CA ASP A 112 -15.91 -4.03 -11.35
C ASP A 112 -14.51 -4.31 -11.94
N ALA A 113 -13.51 -4.62 -11.10
CA ALA A 113 -12.18 -4.96 -11.54
C ALA A 113 -12.14 -6.39 -12.08
N ARG A 114 -11.46 -6.59 -13.20
CA ARG A 114 -11.21 -7.93 -13.75
C ARG A 114 -10.16 -8.67 -12.93
N PHE A 115 -9.11 -7.95 -12.54
CA PHE A 115 -8.01 -8.47 -11.72
C PHE A 115 -7.71 -7.53 -10.56
N ALA A 116 -7.00 -8.05 -9.57
CA ALA A 116 -6.43 -7.26 -8.48
C ALA A 116 -4.93 -7.53 -8.36
N ALA A 117 -4.13 -6.47 -8.35
CA ALA A 117 -2.72 -6.56 -8.04
C ALA A 117 -2.54 -6.37 -6.54
N LEU A 118 -2.12 -7.41 -5.85
CA LEU A 118 -1.62 -7.31 -4.48
C LEU A 118 -0.17 -6.86 -4.49
N MET A 119 0.21 -6.05 -3.51
CA MET A 119 1.58 -5.62 -3.29
C MET A 119 1.93 -5.55 -1.81
N ALA A 120 3.20 -5.81 -1.51
CA ALA A 120 3.77 -5.63 -0.19
C ALA A 120 5.17 -5.04 -0.32
N CYS A 121 5.49 -4.08 0.54
CA CYS A 121 6.79 -3.42 0.61
C CYS A 121 7.26 -3.32 2.06
N THR A 122 8.56 -3.39 2.29
CA THR A 122 9.18 -3.27 3.61
C THR A 122 10.54 -2.62 3.53
N LEU A 123 10.91 -1.81 4.52
CA LEU A 123 12.28 -1.35 4.72
C LEU A 123 13.18 -2.39 5.42
N GLY A 124 12.59 -3.51 5.86
CA GLY A 124 13.34 -4.64 6.43
C GLY A 124 13.77 -4.45 7.87
N MET A 125 14.39 -5.51 8.42
CA MET A 125 14.81 -5.56 9.83
C MET A 125 15.97 -4.63 10.15
N ASP A 126 16.74 -4.19 9.17
CA ASP A 126 17.83 -3.23 9.40
C ASP A 126 17.30 -1.85 9.76
N ALA A 127 16.24 -1.39 9.07
CA ALA A 127 15.51 -0.18 9.45
C ALA A 127 14.88 -0.31 10.85
N GLU A 128 14.27 -1.46 11.16
CA GLU A 128 13.67 -1.74 12.46
C GLU A 128 14.70 -1.67 13.61
N ARG A 129 15.86 -2.29 13.45
CA ARG A 129 16.96 -2.23 14.43
C ARG A 129 17.47 -0.81 14.62
N ARG A 130 17.67 -0.10 13.50
CA ARG A 130 18.16 1.29 13.52
C ARG A 130 17.18 2.21 14.23
N LEU A 131 15.88 2.08 13.96
CA LEU A 131 14.84 2.84 14.66
C LEU A 131 14.88 2.63 16.18
N ARG A 132 14.98 1.38 16.65
CA ARG A 132 15.06 1.08 18.07
C ARG A 132 16.31 1.65 18.73
N THR A 133 17.47 1.46 18.09
CA THR A 133 18.74 1.93 18.63
C THR A 133 18.81 3.46 18.68
N THR A 134 18.46 4.12 17.56
CA THR A 134 18.46 5.58 17.47
C THR A 134 17.43 6.19 18.44
N GLY A 135 16.21 5.65 18.49
CA GLY A 135 15.17 6.14 19.39
C GLY A 135 15.54 6.03 20.87
N ALA A 136 16.29 4.99 21.27
CA ALA A 136 16.74 4.83 22.64
C ALA A 136 17.90 5.76 23.03
N GLN A 137 18.79 6.07 22.10
CA GLN A 137 20.00 6.86 22.35
C GLN A 137 19.82 8.35 22.06
N GLN A 138 19.05 8.68 21.05
CA GLN A 138 18.87 10.03 20.50
C GLN A 138 17.38 10.23 20.12
N PRO A 139 16.51 10.57 21.07
CA PRO A 139 15.06 10.59 20.85
C PRO A 139 14.61 11.52 19.70
N LEU A 140 15.27 12.67 19.51
CA LEU A 140 14.95 13.59 18.42
C LEU A 140 15.27 12.99 17.05
N GLU A 141 16.49 12.44 16.90
CA GLU A 141 16.88 11.72 15.68
C GLU A 141 16.02 10.49 15.45
N GLY A 142 15.63 9.81 16.52
CA GLY A 142 14.71 8.68 16.45
C GLY A 142 13.34 9.06 15.88
N ALA A 143 12.78 10.20 16.30
CA ALA A 143 11.53 10.73 15.76
C ALA A 143 11.67 11.13 14.28
N VAL A 144 12.77 11.82 13.93
CA VAL A 144 13.08 12.17 12.53
C VAL A 144 13.22 10.92 11.67
N LEU A 145 13.97 9.93 12.14
CA LEU A 145 14.17 8.66 11.41
C LEU A 145 12.86 7.90 11.25
N ASP A 146 11.98 7.89 12.26
CA ASP A 146 10.67 7.24 12.19
C ASP A 146 9.79 7.86 11.10
N ALA A 147 9.71 9.19 11.06
CA ALA A 147 8.98 9.92 10.03
C ALA A 147 9.60 9.73 8.63
N ALA A 148 10.93 9.77 8.54
CA ALA A 148 11.65 9.55 7.30
C ALA A 148 11.42 8.14 6.76
N CYS A 149 11.49 7.11 7.61
CA CYS A 149 11.20 5.73 7.21
C CYS A 149 9.75 5.56 6.71
N SER A 150 8.77 6.25 7.32
CA SER A 150 7.39 6.21 6.86
C SER A 150 7.24 6.82 5.47
N ALA A 151 7.82 8.00 5.24
CA ALA A 151 7.80 8.63 3.92
C ALA A 151 8.59 7.83 2.87
N TYR A 152 9.68 7.17 3.28
CA TYR A 152 10.52 6.39 2.37
C TYR A 152 9.84 5.10 1.90
N VAL A 153 9.16 4.37 2.79
CA VAL A 153 8.40 3.18 2.37
C VAL A 153 7.24 3.56 1.45
N GLU A 154 6.59 4.71 1.67
CA GLU A 154 5.54 5.21 0.77
C GLU A 154 6.10 5.58 -0.61
N ALA A 155 7.27 6.22 -0.68
CA ALA A 155 7.93 6.51 -1.96
C ALA A 155 8.28 5.22 -2.74
N ALA A 156 8.73 4.17 -2.05
CA ALA A 156 8.99 2.88 -2.66
C ALA A 156 7.71 2.21 -3.16
N VAL A 157 6.63 2.24 -2.37
CA VAL A 157 5.32 1.68 -2.76
C VAL A 157 4.72 2.44 -3.94
N GLU A 158 4.91 3.76 -4.02
CA GLU A 158 4.47 4.56 -5.16
C GLU A 158 5.16 4.12 -6.46
N GLN A 159 6.47 3.85 -6.43
CA GLN A 159 7.15 3.29 -7.59
C GLN A 159 6.66 1.88 -7.94
N MET A 160 6.38 1.04 -6.94
CA MET A 160 5.78 -0.28 -7.16
C MET A 160 4.41 -0.18 -7.82
N ASP A 161 3.59 0.79 -7.42
CA ASP A 161 2.28 1.08 -8.01
C ASP A 161 2.43 1.44 -9.50
N GLN A 162 3.34 2.35 -9.81
CA GLN A 162 3.64 2.75 -11.18
C GLN A 162 4.13 1.57 -12.04
N GLN A 163 5.04 0.74 -11.50
CA GLN A 163 5.52 -0.46 -12.18
C GLN A 163 4.40 -1.50 -12.39
N ALA A 164 3.49 -1.66 -11.41
CA ALA A 164 2.34 -2.55 -11.53
C ALA A 164 1.37 -2.09 -12.63
N LYS A 165 1.05 -0.79 -12.63
CA LYS A 165 0.18 -0.18 -13.66
C LYS A 165 0.79 -0.21 -15.06
N ALA A 166 2.09 0.04 -15.18
CA ALA A 166 2.80 -0.07 -16.45
C ALA A 166 2.78 -1.51 -16.99
N ALA A 167 3.01 -2.51 -16.14
CA ALA A 167 2.91 -3.91 -16.53
C ALA A 167 1.48 -4.30 -16.93
N ALA A 168 0.46 -3.84 -16.21
CA ALA A 168 -0.94 -4.07 -16.54
C ALA A 168 -1.36 -3.40 -17.86
N ALA A 169 -0.85 -2.21 -18.13
CA ALA A 169 -1.12 -1.46 -19.36
C ALA A 169 -0.66 -2.20 -20.63
N ALA A 170 0.40 -2.98 -20.55
CA ALA A 170 0.85 -3.85 -21.64
C ALA A 170 -0.20 -4.90 -22.06
N HIS A 171 -1.15 -5.20 -21.18
CA HIS A 171 -2.28 -6.12 -21.40
C HIS A 171 -3.62 -5.38 -21.61
N GLY A 172 -3.58 -4.07 -21.85
CA GLY A 172 -4.80 -3.25 -22.05
C GLY A 172 -5.59 -2.97 -20.76
N LEU A 173 -4.97 -3.17 -19.61
CA LEU A 173 -5.58 -2.97 -18.29
C LEU A 173 -5.20 -1.62 -17.69
N ALA A 174 -6.15 -0.95 -17.05
CA ALA A 174 -5.92 0.29 -16.30
C ALA A 174 -6.08 0.05 -14.79
N GLY A 175 -5.16 0.58 -13.99
CA GLY A 175 -5.18 0.43 -12.53
C GLY A 175 -5.82 1.64 -11.83
N ASN A 176 -6.64 1.40 -10.80
CA ASN A 176 -7.11 2.46 -9.93
C ASN A 176 -6.06 2.85 -8.86
N TRP A 177 -6.44 3.62 -7.83
CA TRP A 177 -5.53 3.98 -6.74
C TRP A 177 -5.33 2.81 -5.75
N ARG A 178 -4.22 2.83 -4.99
CA ARG A 178 -3.89 1.83 -3.97
C ARG A 178 -4.85 1.90 -2.80
N PHE A 179 -5.37 0.76 -2.37
CA PHE A 179 -6.16 0.61 -1.16
C PHE A 179 -5.44 -0.34 -0.20
N SER A 180 -5.36 0.00 1.08
CA SER A 180 -4.70 -0.83 2.11
C SER A 180 -5.68 -1.32 3.17
N PRO A 181 -5.53 -2.54 3.70
CA PRO A 181 -6.26 -2.97 4.89
C PRO A 181 -6.10 -1.99 6.05
N GLY A 182 -7.16 -1.76 6.81
CA GLY A 182 -7.21 -0.74 7.85
C GLY A 182 -7.76 0.62 7.38
N TYR A 183 -7.86 0.87 6.07
CA TYR A 183 -8.57 2.03 5.54
C TYR A 183 -10.06 1.76 5.40
N GLY A 184 -10.87 2.80 5.59
CA GLY A 184 -12.32 2.70 5.51
C GLY A 184 -12.85 1.64 6.49
N ASP A 185 -13.61 0.69 5.95
CA ASP A 185 -14.16 -0.46 6.69
C ASP A 185 -13.48 -1.80 6.35
N CYS A 186 -12.40 -1.78 5.60
CA CYS A 186 -11.62 -2.99 5.33
C CYS A 186 -10.81 -3.38 6.58
N PRO A 187 -11.03 -4.56 7.18
CA PRO A 187 -10.39 -4.91 8.43
C PRO A 187 -8.89 -5.17 8.25
N LEU A 188 -8.10 -4.77 9.26
CA LEU A 188 -6.65 -4.98 9.27
C LEU A 188 -6.26 -6.47 9.23
N SER A 189 -7.16 -7.37 9.66
CA SER A 189 -6.96 -8.82 9.62
C SER A 189 -6.74 -9.39 8.21
N ALA A 190 -7.17 -8.69 7.16
CA ALA A 190 -6.91 -9.06 5.78
C ALA A 190 -5.40 -9.06 5.42
N GLN A 191 -4.56 -8.39 6.19
CA GLN A 191 -3.11 -8.35 5.94
C GLN A 191 -2.46 -9.74 5.93
N ARG A 192 -2.92 -10.67 6.80
CA ARG A 192 -2.34 -12.01 6.88
C ARG A 192 -2.52 -12.77 5.56
N SER A 193 -3.75 -12.84 5.05
CA SER A 193 -4.01 -13.53 3.79
C SER A 193 -3.32 -12.89 2.58
N ILE A 194 -3.15 -11.56 2.59
CA ILE A 194 -2.39 -10.83 1.55
C ILE A 194 -0.91 -11.21 1.60
N VAL A 195 -0.29 -11.20 2.78
CA VAL A 195 1.14 -11.56 2.98
C VAL A 195 1.37 -13.01 2.55
N ASP A 196 0.45 -13.92 2.89
CA ASP A 196 0.50 -15.33 2.52
C ASP A 196 0.35 -15.51 1.00
N ALA A 197 -0.64 -14.86 0.36
CA ALA A 197 -0.86 -14.95 -1.09
C ALA A 197 0.33 -14.42 -1.92
N LEU A 198 1.03 -13.43 -1.39
CA LEU A 198 2.26 -12.88 -1.98
C LEU A 198 3.51 -13.71 -1.66
N ASN A 199 3.43 -14.69 -0.74
CA ASN A 199 4.60 -15.35 -0.16
C ASN A 199 5.64 -14.36 0.38
N ALA A 200 5.17 -13.24 0.93
CA ALA A 200 6.00 -12.09 1.27
C ALA A 200 6.97 -12.41 2.41
N THR A 201 6.62 -13.31 3.32
CA THR A 201 7.52 -13.78 4.39
C THR A 201 8.81 -14.37 3.82
N ARG A 202 8.70 -15.23 2.82
CA ARG A 202 9.85 -15.87 2.19
C ARG A 202 10.59 -14.93 1.24
N LEU A 203 9.86 -14.12 0.48
CA LEU A 203 10.43 -13.31 -0.60
C LEU A 203 11.10 -12.02 -0.12
N ILE A 204 10.50 -11.36 0.88
CA ILE A 204 10.95 -10.04 1.36
C ILE A 204 11.12 -9.95 2.89
N GLY A 205 10.86 -11.04 3.64
CA GLY A 205 11.01 -11.07 5.10
C GLY A 205 9.90 -10.33 5.86
N LEU A 206 8.72 -10.15 5.23
CA LEU A 206 7.57 -9.47 5.83
C LEU A 206 6.63 -10.49 6.48
N THR A 207 6.30 -10.30 7.75
CA THR A 207 5.36 -11.13 8.51
C THR A 207 4.21 -10.31 9.08
N VAL A 208 3.20 -11.01 9.64
CA VAL A 208 2.06 -10.38 10.31
C VAL A 208 1.96 -10.93 11.73
N THR A 209 1.88 -10.03 12.72
CA THR A 209 1.69 -10.39 14.13
C THR A 209 0.30 -10.98 14.38
N PRO A 210 0.07 -11.64 15.54
CA PRO A 210 -1.29 -12.09 15.90
C PRO A 210 -2.32 -10.97 15.98
N THR A 211 -1.89 -9.72 16.22
CA THR A 211 -2.73 -8.51 16.23
C THR A 211 -2.85 -7.83 14.88
N SER A 212 -2.48 -8.53 13.80
CA SER A 212 -2.56 -8.06 12.41
C SER A 212 -1.66 -6.86 12.08
N LEU A 213 -0.60 -6.61 12.84
CA LEU A 213 0.40 -5.61 12.49
C LEU A 213 1.50 -6.22 11.63
N LEU A 214 2.01 -5.45 10.69
CA LEU A 214 3.16 -5.83 9.86
C LEU A 214 4.46 -5.79 10.66
N MET A 215 5.35 -6.73 10.40
CA MET A 215 6.68 -6.80 10.97
C MET A 215 7.70 -7.19 9.89
N PRO A 216 8.69 -6.34 9.60
CA PRO A 216 9.06 -5.06 10.22
C PRO A 216 7.97 -4.00 10.17
N THR A 217 7.99 -3.02 11.11
CA THR A 217 6.91 -2.03 11.25
C THR A 217 6.80 -1.05 10.08
N LYS A 218 7.95 -0.71 9.46
CA LYS A 218 7.97 0.15 8.28
C LYS A 218 7.74 -0.67 7.02
N SER A 219 6.48 -1.05 6.87
CA SER A 219 5.99 -1.90 5.78
C SER A 219 4.57 -1.51 5.38
N VAL A 220 4.23 -1.77 4.13
CA VAL A 220 2.91 -1.48 3.54
C VAL A 220 2.43 -2.72 2.79
N THR A 221 1.14 -3.03 2.91
CA THR A 221 0.42 -3.92 1.99
C THR A 221 -0.67 -3.14 1.30
N ALA A 222 -0.89 -3.37 0.02
CA ALA A 222 -1.92 -2.69 -0.75
C ALA A 222 -2.51 -3.56 -1.85
N VAL A 223 -3.65 -3.16 -2.35
CA VAL A 223 -4.33 -3.74 -3.51
C VAL A 223 -4.73 -2.65 -4.49
N ILE A 224 -4.59 -2.94 -5.78
CA ILE A 224 -5.03 -2.13 -6.91
C ILE A 224 -6.01 -2.96 -7.73
N GLY A 225 -7.16 -2.40 -8.08
CA GLY A 225 -8.04 -2.98 -9.09
C GLY A 225 -7.51 -2.72 -10.48
N LEU A 226 -7.54 -3.74 -11.35
CA LEU A 226 -7.17 -3.67 -12.75
C LEU A 226 -8.41 -3.91 -13.61
N PHE A 227 -8.72 -2.94 -14.48
CA PHE A 227 -9.95 -2.86 -15.26
C PHE A 227 -9.64 -2.94 -16.76
N ASP A 228 -10.54 -3.52 -17.53
CA ASP A 228 -10.45 -3.47 -18.99
C ASP A 228 -10.66 -2.02 -19.47
N GLY A 229 -9.70 -1.50 -20.21
CA GLY A 229 -9.76 -0.15 -20.78
C GLY A 229 -9.46 0.96 -19.78
N LYS A 230 -10.47 1.74 -19.35
CA LYS A 230 -10.30 2.92 -18.50
C LYS A 230 -10.89 2.72 -17.10
N VAL A 231 -10.25 3.28 -16.10
CA VAL A 231 -10.80 3.39 -14.74
C VAL A 231 -11.84 4.51 -14.72
N HIS A 232 -13.02 4.27 -14.13
CA HIS A 232 -14.02 5.32 -13.96
C HIS A 232 -13.52 6.39 -12.97
N ASP A 233 -13.85 7.67 -13.21
CA ASP A 233 -13.38 8.81 -12.41
C ASP A 233 -13.61 8.67 -10.90
N ALA A 234 -14.72 8.06 -10.49
CA ALA A 234 -15.02 7.80 -9.09
C ALA A 234 -14.06 6.80 -8.41
N GLN A 235 -13.34 6.00 -9.20
CA GLN A 235 -12.37 4.99 -8.74
C GLN A 235 -10.92 5.44 -8.96
N SER A 236 -10.70 6.55 -9.68
CA SER A 236 -9.36 7.00 -10.06
C SER A 236 -8.60 7.65 -8.89
N ARG A 237 -9.28 8.19 -7.89
CA ARG A 237 -8.64 8.88 -6.75
C ARG A 237 -9.42 8.70 -5.43
N PRO A 238 -8.73 8.62 -4.28
CA PRO A 238 -9.40 8.70 -2.99
C PRO A 238 -10.06 10.07 -2.83
N THR A 239 -11.26 10.13 -2.28
CA THR A 239 -11.95 11.39 -2.04
C THR A 239 -12.39 11.54 -0.59
N CYS A 240 -12.27 12.75 -0.03
CA CYS A 240 -12.74 13.06 1.31
C CYS A 240 -14.28 12.96 1.43
N ASN A 241 -15.02 12.99 0.31
CA ASN A 241 -16.47 13.01 0.33
C ASN A 241 -17.09 11.68 0.77
N ILE A 242 -16.40 10.57 0.50
CA ILE A 242 -16.83 9.21 0.87
C ILE A 242 -16.04 8.65 2.05
N CYS A 243 -15.06 9.40 2.59
CA CYS A 243 -14.21 8.95 3.68
C CYS A 243 -15.00 8.89 5.00
N ARG A 244 -14.96 7.73 5.68
CA ARG A 244 -15.63 7.55 6.99
C ARG A 244 -15.05 8.40 8.10
N MET A 245 -13.76 8.76 8.00
CA MET A 245 -13.07 9.65 8.96
C MET A 245 -13.40 11.14 8.72
N ARG A 246 -14.21 11.47 7.73
CA ARG A 246 -14.49 12.82 7.28
C ARG A 246 -14.82 13.79 8.42
N GLU A 247 -15.64 13.38 9.39
CA GLU A 247 -16.11 14.22 10.49
C GLU A 247 -15.05 14.45 11.57
N HIS A 248 -14.10 13.49 11.73
CA HIS A 248 -13.05 13.51 12.75
C HIS A 248 -11.64 13.61 12.15
N CYS A 249 -11.55 13.97 10.86
CA CYS A 249 -10.27 13.98 10.14
C CYS A 249 -9.46 15.24 10.46
N ARG A 250 -8.28 15.05 11.07
CA ARG A 250 -7.34 16.15 11.37
C ARG A 250 -6.84 16.86 10.12
N PHE A 251 -6.63 16.14 9.02
CA PHE A 251 -6.17 16.72 7.75
C PHE A 251 -7.22 17.67 7.18
N ARG A 252 -8.47 17.25 7.18
CA ARG A 252 -9.58 18.10 6.74
C ARG A 252 -9.78 19.31 7.64
N ALA A 253 -9.64 19.16 8.96
CA ALA A 253 -9.68 20.27 9.90
C ALA A 253 -8.56 21.30 9.65
N ALA A 254 -7.42 20.84 9.14
CA ALA A 254 -6.28 21.68 8.72
C ALA A 254 -6.33 22.09 7.24
N HIS A 255 -7.48 21.92 6.54
CA HIS A 255 -7.66 22.21 5.11
C HIS A 255 -6.66 21.50 4.18
N THR A 256 -6.18 20.32 4.60
CA THR A 256 -5.27 19.47 3.82
C THR A 256 -5.91 18.09 3.55
N THR A 257 -5.24 17.25 2.78
CA THR A 257 -5.66 15.86 2.52
C THR A 257 -4.67 14.87 3.13
N CYS A 258 -5.12 13.65 3.44
CA CYS A 258 -4.25 12.56 3.90
C CYS A 258 -3.53 11.85 2.76
N TYR A 259 -3.77 12.26 1.53
CA TYR A 259 -3.14 11.76 0.31
C TYR A 259 -2.52 12.93 -0.45
N SER A 260 -1.42 12.67 -1.14
CA SER A 260 -0.78 13.68 -1.98
C SER A 260 -1.71 14.01 -3.15
N SER A 261 -2.02 15.29 -3.32
CA SER A 261 -2.65 15.81 -4.54
C SER A 261 -1.53 15.99 -5.57
N HIS A 262 -1.23 14.96 -6.34
CA HIS A 262 -0.41 15.07 -7.54
C HIS A 262 -1.30 15.20 -8.76
#